data_e43810ba4873e4fe6cc5590876f4f22a
#
_entry.id   e43810ba4873e4fe6cc5590876f4f22a
#
_cell.length_a   1.000
_cell.length_b   1.000
_cell.length_c   1.000
_cell.angle_alpha   90.00
_cell.angle_beta   90.00
_cell.angle_gamma   90.00
#
_symmetry.space_group_name_H-M   'P 1'
#
loop_
_entity.id
_entity.type
_entity.pdbx_description
1 polymer ?
#
loop_
_entity_poly.entity_id
_entity_poly.type
_entity_poly.pdbx_seq_one_letter_code
_entity_poly.pdbx_strand_id
1 'polypeptide(L)'
;MRSLVLAGLLAGLVTPAVAQTLPTVAVFDFALTNTSPAPSTPEELARLRRLDQQLKDGLRSHFKLIDVGPVQDRLARVDSIRGCNGCELDLARELGAQQVAYGWVQKVSNLILNVNLVVEETSTGRTLRAESVDIRGNTDDSWTRGLRYLLNERMFRGE
;
A
#
# COMPACT_ATOMS: atom_id res chain seq x y z
N MET A 1 27.94 -67.67 20.21
CA MET A 1 27.68 -66.25 20.49
C MET A 1 27.37 -65.56 19.16
N ARG A 2 26.12 -65.23 18.90
CA ARG A 2 25.63 -64.60 17.65
C ARG A 2 25.22 -63.18 18.00
N SER A 3 25.96 -62.19 17.54
CA SER A 3 25.64 -60.78 17.69
C SER A 3 24.63 -60.34 16.60
N LEU A 4 23.44 -59.95 17.02
CA LEU A 4 22.46 -59.29 16.18
C LEU A 4 22.75 -57.78 16.12
N VAL A 5 23.05 -57.27 14.94
CA VAL A 5 23.16 -55.82 14.65
C VAL A 5 21.81 -55.33 14.22
N LEU A 6 21.17 -54.50 15.05
CA LEU A 6 19.87 -53.86 14.76
C LEU A 6 20.19 -52.56 13.97
N ALA A 7 19.89 -52.53 12.66
CA ALA A 7 19.96 -51.33 11.84
C ALA A 7 18.64 -50.53 12.01
N GLY A 8 18.74 -49.38 12.71
CA GLY A 8 17.64 -48.44 12.85
C GLY A 8 17.45 -47.59 11.61
N LEU A 9 16.33 -47.70 10.92
CA LEU A 9 15.94 -46.84 9.77
C LEU A 9 15.37 -45.53 10.34
N LEU A 10 16.12 -44.41 10.25
CA LEU A 10 15.59 -43.09 10.49
C LEU A 10 14.81 -42.65 9.25
N ALA A 11 13.48 -42.70 9.29
CA ALA A 11 12.61 -42.07 8.30
C ALA A 11 12.56 -40.55 8.57
N GLY A 12 13.25 -39.77 7.76
CA GLY A 12 13.18 -38.30 7.81
C GLY A 12 11.82 -37.83 7.32
N LEU A 13 11.05 -37.19 8.21
CA LEU A 13 9.80 -36.48 7.87
C LEU A 13 10.16 -35.21 7.07
N VAL A 14 9.99 -35.27 5.74
CA VAL A 14 10.05 -34.08 4.88
C VAL A 14 8.71 -33.34 5.02
N THR A 15 8.68 -32.27 5.82
CA THR A 15 7.53 -31.36 5.88
C THR A 15 7.51 -30.51 4.60
N PRO A 16 6.42 -30.49 3.82
CA PRO A 16 6.31 -29.60 2.67
C PRO A 16 6.33 -28.15 3.14
N ALA A 17 7.24 -27.35 2.63
CA ALA A 17 7.21 -25.90 2.81
C ALA A 17 5.97 -25.34 2.09
N VAL A 18 4.98 -24.88 2.82
CA VAL A 18 3.83 -24.15 2.26
C VAL A 18 4.36 -22.80 1.80
N ALA A 19 4.44 -22.59 0.47
CA ALA A 19 4.76 -21.30 -0.08
C ALA A 19 3.67 -20.31 0.37
N GLN A 20 4.04 -19.31 1.17
CA GLN A 20 3.10 -18.26 1.58
C GLN A 20 2.75 -17.43 0.35
N THR A 21 1.49 -17.48 -0.06
CA THR A 21 0.97 -16.62 -1.13
C THR A 21 0.81 -15.22 -0.57
N LEU A 22 1.34 -14.21 -1.30
CA LEU A 22 1.17 -12.81 -0.93
C LEU A 22 -0.33 -12.45 -0.89
N PRO A 23 -0.78 -11.68 0.13
CA PRO A 23 -2.15 -11.21 0.19
C PRO A 23 -2.47 -10.31 -1.02
N THR A 24 -3.73 -10.31 -1.44
CA THR A 24 -4.20 -9.45 -2.54
C THR A 24 -4.53 -8.06 -2.03
N VAL A 25 -4.18 -7.02 -2.80
CA VAL A 25 -4.49 -5.63 -2.46
C VAL A 25 -5.04 -4.85 -3.66
N ALA A 26 -6.12 -4.12 -3.43
CA ALA A 26 -6.59 -3.05 -4.32
C ALA A 26 -5.86 -1.75 -3.94
N VAL A 27 -5.18 -1.13 -4.90
CA VAL A 27 -4.43 0.11 -4.66
C VAL A 27 -5.15 1.26 -5.35
N PHE A 28 -5.67 2.19 -4.57
CA PHE A 28 -6.32 3.39 -5.07
C PHE A 28 -5.32 4.54 -5.16
N ASP A 29 -5.53 5.40 -6.16
CA ASP A 29 -4.60 6.47 -6.47
C ASP A 29 -4.56 7.53 -5.34
N PHE A 30 -3.43 8.20 -5.21
CA PHE A 30 -3.23 9.27 -4.23
C PHE A 30 -4.15 10.47 -4.49
N ALA A 31 -4.69 11.03 -3.43
CA ALA A 31 -5.39 12.31 -3.47
C ALA A 31 -4.46 13.47 -3.05
N LEU A 32 -4.72 14.68 -3.55
CA LEU A 32 -4.09 15.90 -3.05
C LEU A 32 -5.08 16.66 -2.16
N THR A 33 -4.77 16.77 -0.88
CA THR A 33 -5.48 17.63 0.06
C THR A 33 -4.74 18.95 0.19
N ASN A 34 -5.14 19.94 -0.61
CA ASN A 34 -4.49 21.26 -0.60
C ASN A 34 -5.22 22.19 0.39
N THR A 35 -4.58 22.48 1.52
CA THR A 35 -5.06 23.46 2.52
C THR A 35 -4.31 24.80 2.46
N SER A 36 -3.41 24.96 1.48
CA SER A 36 -2.70 26.21 1.27
C SER A 36 -3.60 27.25 0.58
N PRO A 37 -3.31 28.56 0.70
CA PRO A 37 -4.04 29.60 -0.01
C PRO A 37 -3.91 29.54 -1.55
N ALA A 38 -2.83 28.91 -2.05
CA ALA A 38 -2.58 28.79 -3.49
C ALA A 38 -3.31 27.59 -4.08
N PRO A 39 -3.91 27.69 -5.27
CA PRO A 39 -4.55 26.55 -5.93
C PRO A 39 -3.51 25.46 -6.27
N SER A 40 -4.02 24.24 -6.48
CA SER A 40 -3.19 23.13 -6.96
C SER A 40 -2.73 23.38 -8.39
N THR A 41 -1.51 22.94 -8.71
CA THR A 41 -0.88 23.16 -10.01
C THR A 41 -0.86 21.88 -10.86
N PRO A 42 -0.73 22.00 -12.20
CA PRO A 42 -0.56 20.83 -13.07
C PRO A 42 0.66 19.97 -12.71
N GLU A 43 1.74 20.58 -12.21
CA GLU A 43 2.95 19.88 -11.77
C GLU A 43 2.67 19.03 -10.53
N GLU A 44 1.86 19.52 -9.59
CA GLU A 44 1.44 18.74 -8.41
C GLU A 44 0.59 17.53 -8.82
N LEU A 45 -0.31 17.71 -9.76
CA LEU A 45 -1.10 16.59 -10.31
C LEU A 45 -0.22 15.58 -11.06
N ALA A 46 0.84 16.04 -11.73
CA ALA A 46 1.82 15.16 -12.34
C ALA A 46 2.64 14.39 -11.30
N ARG A 47 2.95 15.02 -10.15
CA ARG A 47 3.62 14.35 -9.01
C ARG A 47 2.74 13.26 -8.41
N LEU A 48 1.43 13.49 -8.24
CA LEU A 48 0.50 12.44 -7.78
C LEU A 48 0.57 11.21 -8.66
N ARG A 49 0.46 11.36 -9.98
CA ARG A 49 0.54 10.22 -10.91
C ARG A 49 1.86 9.45 -10.80
N ARG A 50 2.98 10.13 -10.52
CA ARG A 50 4.26 9.46 -10.26
C ARG A 50 4.27 8.73 -8.93
N LEU A 51 3.66 9.29 -7.88
CA LEU A 51 3.48 8.60 -6.60
C LEU A 51 2.62 7.36 -6.74
N ASP A 52 1.54 7.41 -7.53
CA ASP A 52 0.67 6.26 -7.80
C ASP A 52 1.46 5.09 -8.41
N GLN A 53 2.27 5.39 -9.41
CA GLN A 53 3.14 4.37 -10.02
C GLN A 53 4.18 3.85 -9.03
N GLN A 54 4.86 4.74 -8.31
CA GLN A 54 5.85 4.36 -7.30
C GLN A 54 5.24 3.53 -6.16
N LEU A 55 4.03 3.86 -5.71
CA LEU A 55 3.31 3.09 -4.72
C LEU A 55 3.02 1.67 -5.23
N LYS A 56 2.42 1.56 -6.41
CA LYS A 56 2.12 0.26 -7.03
C LYS A 56 3.38 -0.59 -7.18
N ASP A 57 4.49 -0.02 -7.63
CA ASP A 57 5.76 -0.73 -7.78
C ASP A 57 6.33 -1.16 -6.42
N GLY A 58 6.29 -0.29 -5.40
CA GLY A 58 6.78 -0.60 -4.06
C GLY A 58 5.95 -1.66 -3.33
N LEU A 59 4.65 -1.75 -3.62
CA LEU A 59 3.77 -2.75 -2.99
C LEU A 59 3.89 -4.16 -3.59
N ARG A 60 4.44 -4.33 -4.81
CA ARG A 60 4.55 -5.63 -5.49
C ARG A 60 5.39 -6.67 -4.75
N SER A 61 6.32 -6.25 -3.91
CA SER A 61 7.12 -7.16 -3.08
C SER A 61 6.35 -7.72 -1.87
N HIS A 62 5.27 -7.07 -1.47
CA HIS A 62 4.48 -7.40 -0.29
C HIS A 62 3.09 -7.92 -0.62
N PHE A 63 2.58 -7.64 -1.83
CA PHE A 63 1.21 -7.92 -2.23
C PHE A 63 1.09 -8.37 -3.69
N LYS A 64 0.05 -9.15 -3.94
CA LYS A 64 -0.48 -9.35 -5.29
C LYS A 64 -1.50 -8.24 -5.59
N LEU A 65 -1.15 -7.32 -6.49
CA LEU A 65 -2.03 -6.21 -6.86
C LEU A 65 -3.22 -6.69 -7.67
N ILE A 66 -4.41 -6.20 -7.32
CA ILE A 66 -5.66 -6.43 -8.07
C ILE A 66 -5.88 -5.28 -9.05
N ASP A 67 -6.38 -5.60 -10.25
CA ASP A 67 -6.80 -4.58 -11.21
C ASP A 67 -8.01 -3.80 -10.69
N VAL A 68 -7.88 -2.47 -10.61
CA VAL A 68 -8.94 -1.56 -10.15
C VAL A 68 -9.78 -1.00 -11.29
N GLY A 69 -9.46 -1.33 -12.54
CA GLY A 69 -10.21 -0.90 -13.73
C GLY A 69 -11.72 -1.05 -13.61
N PRO A 70 -12.27 -2.18 -13.13
CA PRO A 70 -13.71 -2.39 -12.99
C PRO A 70 -14.44 -1.36 -12.12
N VAL A 71 -13.74 -0.70 -11.19
CA VAL A 71 -14.33 0.30 -10.28
C VAL A 71 -13.85 1.73 -10.55
N GLN A 72 -13.02 1.94 -11.57
CA GLN A 72 -12.38 3.22 -11.88
C GLN A 72 -13.36 4.38 -12.04
N ASP A 73 -14.48 4.17 -12.74
CA ASP A 73 -15.52 5.21 -12.94
C ASP A 73 -16.19 5.63 -11.62
N ARG A 74 -16.26 4.72 -10.65
CA ARG A 74 -16.80 5.04 -9.32
C ARG A 74 -15.77 5.75 -8.47
N LEU A 75 -14.51 5.31 -8.53
CA LEU A 75 -13.40 6.00 -7.87
C LEU A 75 -13.27 7.45 -8.34
N ALA A 76 -13.45 7.71 -9.65
CA ALA A 76 -13.40 9.05 -10.23
C ALA A 76 -14.52 9.99 -9.74
N ARG A 77 -15.61 9.45 -9.17
CA ARG A 77 -16.73 10.23 -8.60
C ARG A 77 -16.62 10.44 -7.09
N VAL A 78 -15.64 9.84 -6.46
CA VAL A 78 -15.39 9.99 -5.02
C VAL A 78 -14.47 11.19 -4.81
N ASP A 79 -14.97 12.22 -4.17
CA ASP A 79 -14.17 13.43 -3.88
C ASP A 79 -12.97 13.13 -2.98
N SER A 80 -13.12 12.19 -2.06
CA SER A 80 -12.07 11.78 -1.13
C SER A 80 -12.32 10.35 -0.64
N ILE A 81 -11.43 9.44 -0.99
CA ILE A 81 -11.47 8.06 -0.48
C ILE A 81 -11.44 8.04 1.05
N ARG A 82 -10.60 8.86 1.67
CA ARG A 82 -10.53 8.98 3.14
C ARG A 82 -11.83 9.46 3.79
N GLY A 83 -12.63 10.22 3.07
CA GLY A 83 -13.86 10.84 3.58
C GLY A 83 -15.17 10.18 3.10
N CYS A 84 -15.10 9.10 2.36
CA CYS A 84 -16.28 8.48 1.75
C CYS A 84 -17.01 7.47 2.66
N ASN A 85 -16.59 7.37 3.90
CA ASN A 85 -17.28 6.59 4.95
C ASN A 85 -17.42 5.09 4.61
N GLY A 86 -16.34 4.45 4.17
CA GLY A 86 -16.25 3.01 3.92
C GLY A 86 -16.35 2.60 2.45
N CYS A 87 -16.48 3.55 1.51
CA CYS A 87 -16.54 3.20 0.09
C CYS A 87 -15.27 2.52 -0.42
N GLU A 88 -14.10 2.81 0.17
CA GLU A 88 -12.83 2.13 -0.11
C GLU A 88 -12.94 0.63 0.14
N LEU A 89 -13.59 0.25 1.23
CA LEU A 89 -13.80 -1.16 1.59
C LEU A 89 -14.79 -1.83 0.64
N ASP A 90 -15.90 -1.16 0.31
CA ASP A 90 -16.93 -1.70 -0.57
C ASP A 90 -16.38 -1.92 -1.98
N LEU A 91 -15.63 -0.95 -2.52
CA LEU A 91 -15.00 -1.07 -3.83
C LEU A 91 -13.93 -2.18 -3.86
N ALA A 92 -13.13 -2.30 -2.79
CA ALA A 92 -12.13 -3.35 -2.70
C ALA A 92 -12.75 -4.76 -2.52
N ARG A 93 -13.86 -4.89 -1.78
CA ARG A 93 -14.62 -6.16 -1.68
C ARG A 93 -15.16 -6.61 -3.02
N GLU A 94 -15.73 -5.70 -3.79
CA GLU A 94 -16.24 -5.99 -5.14
C GLU A 94 -15.15 -6.52 -6.06
N LEU A 95 -13.91 -6.01 -5.93
CA LEU A 95 -12.75 -6.49 -6.66
C LEU A 95 -12.21 -7.84 -6.13
N GLY A 96 -12.72 -8.34 -5.01
CA GLY A 96 -12.22 -9.55 -4.35
C GLY A 96 -10.85 -9.36 -3.69
N ALA A 97 -10.45 -8.13 -3.40
CA ALA A 97 -9.20 -7.84 -2.71
C ALA A 97 -9.30 -8.11 -1.21
N GLN A 98 -8.27 -8.75 -0.63
CA GLN A 98 -8.20 -8.98 0.82
C GLN A 98 -7.87 -7.71 1.59
N GLN A 99 -7.16 -6.78 0.95
CA GLN A 99 -6.76 -5.51 1.52
C GLN A 99 -6.98 -4.38 0.53
N VAL A 100 -7.07 -3.18 1.04
CA VAL A 100 -7.09 -1.93 0.27
C VAL A 100 -5.97 -1.02 0.75
N ALA A 101 -5.27 -0.39 -0.18
CA ALA A 101 -4.26 0.63 0.09
C ALA A 101 -4.66 1.94 -0.59
N TYR A 102 -4.61 3.03 0.15
CA TYR A 102 -4.88 4.36 -0.37
C TYR A 102 -4.05 5.41 0.37
N GLY A 103 -3.75 6.51 -0.30
CA GLY A 103 -2.93 7.55 0.27
C GLY A 103 -3.38 8.96 -0.13
N TRP A 104 -2.81 9.94 0.53
CA TRP A 104 -2.98 11.33 0.16
C TRP A 104 -1.73 12.14 0.47
N VAL A 105 -1.53 13.19 -0.29
CA VAL A 105 -0.55 14.22 0.04
C VAL A 105 -1.32 15.42 0.60
N GLN A 106 -1.02 15.79 1.84
CA GLN A 106 -1.51 17.04 2.40
C GLN A 106 -0.51 18.15 2.12
N LYS A 107 -0.97 19.24 1.51
CA LYS A 107 -0.17 20.44 1.27
C LYS A 107 -0.68 21.56 2.15
N VAL A 108 0.15 22.00 3.10
CA VAL A 108 -0.09 23.19 3.92
C VAL A 108 0.54 24.41 3.28
N SER A 109 1.71 24.25 2.64
CA SER A 109 2.41 25.27 1.86
C SER A 109 3.39 24.58 0.90
N ASN A 110 4.10 25.36 0.06
CA ASN A 110 5.17 24.82 -0.78
C ASN A 110 6.40 24.33 0.01
N LEU A 111 6.47 24.59 1.31
CA LEU A 111 7.56 24.14 2.18
C LEU A 111 7.14 23.02 3.13
N ILE A 112 5.84 22.88 3.38
CA ILE A 112 5.31 21.92 4.37
C ILE A 112 4.26 21.05 3.70
N LEU A 113 4.61 19.81 3.49
CA LEU A 113 3.72 18.78 2.95
C LEU A 113 3.88 17.50 3.78
N ASN A 114 2.91 16.62 3.67
CA ASN A 114 2.90 15.34 4.36
C ASN A 114 2.34 14.27 3.41
N VAL A 115 3.05 13.14 3.29
CA VAL A 115 2.61 11.96 2.54
C VAL A 115 2.06 10.95 3.52
N ASN A 116 0.85 10.49 3.28
CA ASN A 116 0.13 9.54 4.13
C ASN A 116 -0.23 8.29 3.32
N LEU A 117 -0.18 7.14 3.97
CA LEU A 117 -0.58 5.87 3.37
C LEU A 117 -1.28 5.00 4.42
N VAL A 118 -2.39 4.40 4.04
CA VAL A 118 -3.18 3.49 4.87
C VAL A 118 -3.36 2.17 4.12
N VAL A 119 -3.28 1.05 4.86
CA VAL A 119 -3.65 -0.28 4.40
C VAL A 119 -4.67 -0.86 5.38
N GLU A 120 -5.80 -1.29 4.85
CA GLU A 120 -6.91 -1.84 5.64
C GLU A 120 -7.30 -3.23 5.16
N GLU A 121 -7.76 -4.05 6.08
CA GLU A 121 -8.37 -5.35 5.80
C GLU A 121 -9.80 -5.14 5.29
N THR A 122 -10.09 -5.59 4.09
CA THR A 122 -11.38 -5.33 3.43
C THR A 122 -12.57 -5.99 4.13
N SER A 123 -12.37 -7.14 4.76
CA SER A 123 -13.45 -7.89 5.42
C SER A 123 -13.97 -7.19 6.68
N THR A 124 -13.09 -6.59 7.46
CA THR A 124 -13.39 -6.02 8.78
C THR A 124 -13.31 -4.50 8.85
N GLY A 125 -12.63 -3.85 7.88
CA GLY A 125 -12.29 -2.43 7.94
C GLY A 125 -11.21 -2.11 8.97
N ARG A 126 -10.52 -3.13 9.49
CA ARG A 126 -9.43 -2.92 10.43
C ARG A 126 -8.21 -2.33 9.73
N THR A 127 -7.71 -1.21 10.21
CA THR A 127 -6.45 -0.64 9.76
C THR A 127 -5.30 -1.58 10.14
N LEU A 128 -4.59 -2.09 9.14
CA LEU A 128 -3.42 -2.95 9.30
C LEU A 128 -2.15 -2.12 9.44
N ARG A 129 -2.04 -1.06 8.63
CA ARG A 129 -0.92 -0.11 8.64
C ARG A 129 -1.44 1.29 8.34
N ALA A 130 -0.94 2.28 9.07
CA ALA A 130 -1.20 3.69 8.79
C ALA A 130 0.04 4.49 9.17
N GLU A 131 0.69 5.05 8.17
CA GLU A 131 1.94 5.77 8.35
C GLU A 131 1.93 7.10 7.60
N SER A 132 2.73 8.02 8.09
CA SER A 132 2.89 9.32 7.47
C SER A 132 4.33 9.83 7.55
N VAL A 133 4.71 10.69 6.61
CA VAL A 133 6.01 11.33 6.59
C VAL A 133 5.90 12.79 6.15
N ASP A 134 6.51 13.67 6.92
CA ASP A 134 6.66 15.07 6.54
C ASP A 134 7.74 15.21 5.46
N ILE A 135 7.43 15.97 4.42
CA ILE A 135 8.40 16.32 3.39
C ILE A 135 8.57 17.84 3.33
N ARG A 136 9.80 18.26 3.10
CA ARG A 136 10.17 19.66 2.99
C ARG A 136 10.38 20.03 1.53
N GLY A 137 9.60 21.02 1.06
CA GLY A 137 9.65 21.49 -0.32
C GLY A 137 8.74 20.69 -1.28
N ASN A 138 8.07 21.44 -2.14
CA ASN A 138 7.12 20.92 -3.12
C ASN A 138 7.83 20.59 -4.45
N THR A 139 8.75 19.62 -4.42
CA THR A 139 9.56 19.20 -5.57
C THR A 139 9.37 17.72 -5.88
N ASP A 140 9.65 17.31 -7.12
CA ASP A 140 9.58 15.92 -7.57
C ASP A 140 10.41 14.99 -6.67
N ASP A 141 11.64 15.44 -6.35
CA ASP A 141 12.56 14.68 -5.52
C ASP A 141 12.06 14.52 -4.06
N SER A 142 11.51 15.59 -3.45
CA SER A 142 10.95 15.50 -2.10
C SER A 142 9.80 14.53 -2.00
N TRP A 143 8.88 14.55 -2.97
CA TRP A 143 7.74 13.62 -3.01
C TRP A 143 8.20 12.18 -3.20
N THR A 144 9.08 11.92 -4.17
CA THR A 144 9.61 10.59 -4.47
C THR A 144 10.38 10.01 -3.27
N ARG A 145 11.26 10.81 -2.64
CA ARG A 145 12.02 10.36 -1.46
C ARG A 145 11.10 10.15 -0.25
N GLY A 146 10.10 11.01 -0.07
CA GLY A 146 9.12 10.89 1.00
C GLY A 146 8.38 9.56 0.93
N LEU A 147 7.80 9.21 -0.21
CA LEU A 147 7.10 7.94 -0.38
C LEU A 147 8.04 6.74 -0.23
N ARG A 148 9.26 6.79 -0.78
CA ARG A 148 10.25 5.72 -0.62
C ARG A 148 10.58 5.48 0.85
N TYR A 149 10.84 6.55 1.62
CA TYR A 149 11.09 6.46 3.04
C TYR A 149 9.89 5.88 3.80
N LEU A 150 8.68 6.35 3.46
CA LEU A 150 7.45 5.86 4.07
C LEU A 150 7.29 4.36 3.85
N LEU A 151 7.49 3.87 2.63
CA LEU A 151 7.38 2.43 2.32
C LEU A 151 8.45 1.60 3.04
N ASN A 152 9.73 1.98 2.89
CA ASN A 152 10.85 1.13 3.33
C ASN A 152 11.11 1.21 4.84
N GLU A 153 10.94 2.39 5.44
CA GLU A 153 11.35 2.62 6.83
C GLU A 153 10.17 2.67 7.81
N ARG A 154 8.95 2.82 7.31
CA ARG A 154 7.77 2.97 8.16
C ARG A 154 6.76 1.84 7.95
N MET A 155 6.37 1.57 6.71
CA MET A 155 5.31 0.60 6.40
C MET A 155 5.80 -0.85 6.46
N PHE A 156 6.99 -1.14 5.88
CA PHE A 156 7.49 -2.51 5.68
C PHE A 156 8.91 -2.74 6.23
N ARG A 157 9.25 -2.02 7.29
CA ARG A 157 10.57 -2.13 7.91
C ARG A 157 10.82 -3.55 8.43
N GLY A 158 11.83 -4.22 7.88
CA GLY A 158 12.26 -5.54 8.34
C GLY A 158 11.45 -6.72 7.78
N GLU A 159 10.66 -6.50 6.76
CA GLU A 159 9.96 -7.55 6.00
C GLU A 159 10.73 -7.94 4.75
#